data_9dd8c1d989921a553b8fe190956e521f
#
_entry.id   9dd8c1d989921a553b8fe190956e521f
#
_cell.length_a   1.000
_cell.length_b   1.000
_cell.length_c   1.000
_cell.angle_alpha   90.00
_cell.angle_beta   90.00
_cell.angle_gamma   90.00
#
_symmetry.space_group_name_H-M   'P 1'
#
loop_
_entity.id
_entity.type
_entity.pdbx_description
1 polymer ?
#
loop_
_entity_poly.entity_id
_entity_poly.type
_entity_poly.pdbx_seq_one_letter_code
_entity_poly.pdbx_strand_id
1 'polypeptide(L)'
;MTAQSDENRLFQSFKIEGRDFSKAGTISTKIKEILQEVGIDSSIVRRAAIAAYEAEMNVVMYANRGELALNITPEKLHIKLSDEGSGIEDIDKAMQEGYSTATDEMRELGFGAGMGLPNIKKNADEFDISSIKGKGTTVNIVIYLNQTEKK
;
A
#
# COMPACT_ATOMS: atom_id res chain seq x y z
N MET A 1 -14.88 -15.92 -13.48
CA MET A 1 -14.95 -16.14 -12.03
C MET A 1 -16.33 -16.57 -11.62
N THR A 2 -16.43 -17.61 -10.85
CA THR A 2 -17.71 -18.09 -10.39
C THR A 2 -18.11 -17.44 -9.09
N ALA A 3 -19.41 -17.33 -8.85
CA ALA A 3 -19.92 -16.76 -7.60
C ALA A 3 -19.43 -17.54 -6.38
N GLN A 4 -19.27 -18.84 -6.53
CA GLN A 4 -18.83 -19.67 -5.43
C GLN A 4 -17.42 -19.37 -4.95
N SER A 5 -16.52 -19.10 -5.88
CA SER A 5 -15.15 -18.81 -5.50
C SER A 5 -15.05 -17.50 -4.74
N ASP A 6 -16.10 -16.68 -4.77
CA ASP A 6 -16.12 -15.37 -4.13
C ASP A 6 -16.81 -15.35 -2.78
N GLU A 7 -17.41 -16.45 -2.35
CA GLU A 7 -18.15 -16.48 -1.10
C GLU A 7 -17.32 -16.09 0.11
N ASN A 8 -16.03 -16.47 0.12
CA ASN A 8 -15.13 -16.17 1.24
C ASN A 8 -14.03 -15.21 0.82
N ARG A 9 -14.33 -14.38 -0.16
CA ARG A 9 -13.35 -13.48 -0.72
C ARG A 9 -13.97 -12.13 -0.99
N LEU A 10 -13.28 -11.08 -0.58
CA LEU A 10 -13.65 -9.72 -0.89
C LEU A 10 -12.58 -9.11 -1.76
N PHE A 11 -12.99 -8.50 -2.86
CA PHE A 11 -12.08 -7.80 -3.75
C PHE A 11 -12.62 -6.42 -4.05
N GLN A 12 -11.77 -5.41 -3.93
CA GLN A 12 -12.13 -4.04 -4.28
C GLN A 12 -10.89 -3.30 -4.74
N SER A 13 -11.05 -2.46 -5.76
CA SER A 13 -9.94 -1.65 -6.23
C SER A 13 -10.30 -0.17 -6.14
N PHE A 14 -9.26 0.66 -6.01
CA PHE A 14 -9.38 2.10 -5.84
C PHE A 14 -8.39 2.78 -6.75
N LYS A 15 -8.82 3.86 -7.39
CA LYS A 15 -7.93 4.69 -8.20
C LYS A 15 -7.36 5.80 -7.35
N ILE A 16 -6.08 6.10 -7.57
CA ILE A 16 -5.37 7.13 -6.83
C ILE A 16 -4.86 8.17 -7.81
N GLU A 17 -5.20 9.42 -7.57
CA GLU A 17 -4.70 10.53 -8.38
C GLU A 17 -3.34 10.96 -7.86
N GLY A 18 -2.34 10.94 -8.74
CA GLY A 18 -1.02 11.44 -8.39
C GLY A 18 -1.04 12.95 -8.21
N ARG A 19 -0.22 13.42 -7.30
CA ARG A 19 -0.04 14.84 -7.01
C ARG A 19 -1.24 15.54 -6.39
N ASP A 20 -2.31 14.82 -6.10
CA ASP A 20 -3.47 15.40 -5.46
C ASP A 20 -3.38 15.21 -3.95
N PHE A 21 -2.64 16.08 -3.30
CA PHE A 21 -2.40 16.01 -1.87
C PHE A 21 -3.67 16.24 -1.04
N SER A 22 -4.68 16.86 -1.63
CA SER A 22 -5.93 17.14 -0.91
C SER A 22 -6.71 15.86 -0.61
N LYS A 23 -6.47 14.81 -1.39
CA LYS A 23 -7.16 13.52 -1.20
C LYS A 23 -6.27 12.47 -0.52
N ALA A 24 -5.08 12.87 -0.12
CA ALA A 24 -4.13 11.94 0.50
C ALA A 24 -4.72 11.31 1.76
N GLY A 25 -4.61 9.98 1.87
CA GLY A 25 -5.13 9.24 3.00
C GLY A 25 -6.55 8.74 2.85
N THR A 26 -7.26 9.17 1.80
CA THR A 26 -8.66 8.78 1.59
C THR A 26 -8.79 7.26 1.38
N ILE A 27 -7.90 6.69 0.58
CA ILE A 27 -7.97 5.27 0.24
C ILE A 27 -7.61 4.40 1.44
N SER A 28 -6.54 4.74 2.15
CA SER A 28 -6.15 3.96 3.32
C SER A 28 -7.22 4.00 4.41
N THR A 29 -7.92 5.13 4.55
CA THR A 29 -9.03 5.23 5.49
C THR A 29 -10.17 4.30 5.09
N LYS A 30 -10.50 4.24 3.81
CA LYS A 30 -11.54 3.33 3.32
C LYS A 30 -11.16 1.87 3.56
N ILE A 31 -9.90 1.53 3.32
CA ILE A 31 -9.42 0.18 3.57
C ILE A 31 -9.58 -0.17 5.04
N LYS A 32 -9.20 0.73 5.93
CA LYS A 32 -9.35 0.52 7.36
C LYS A 32 -10.81 0.23 7.72
N GLU A 33 -11.73 1.01 7.17
CA GLU A 33 -13.16 0.84 7.42
C GLU A 33 -13.66 -0.52 6.93
N ILE A 34 -13.25 -0.92 5.74
CA ILE A 34 -13.63 -2.22 5.18
C ILE A 34 -13.15 -3.36 6.07
N LEU A 35 -11.89 -3.30 6.50
CA LEU A 35 -11.31 -4.34 7.34
C LEU A 35 -12.03 -4.43 8.69
N GLN A 36 -12.40 -3.29 9.26
CA GLN A 36 -13.16 -3.26 10.50
C GLN A 36 -14.54 -3.87 10.32
N GLU A 37 -15.20 -3.57 9.21
CA GLU A 37 -16.53 -4.09 8.93
C GLU A 37 -16.54 -5.60 8.75
N VAL A 38 -15.52 -6.17 8.15
CA VAL A 38 -15.46 -7.62 7.97
C VAL A 38 -14.91 -8.33 9.21
N GLY A 39 -14.60 -7.59 10.26
CA GLY A 39 -14.21 -8.21 11.54
C GLY A 39 -12.77 -8.64 11.65
N ILE A 40 -11.88 -8.02 10.89
CA ILE A 40 -10.45 -8.33 10.96
C ILE A 40 -9.89 -7.86 12.31
N ASP A 41 -8.98 -8.67 12.87
CA ASP A 41 -8.34 -8.35 14.13
C ASP A 41 -7.72 -6.95 14.12
N SER A 42 -7.89 -6.19 15.20
CA SER A 42 -7.48 -4.78 15.23
C SER A 42 -5.97 -4.59 15.00
N SER A 43 -5.14 -5.53 15.44
CA SER A 43 -3.70 -5.41 15.22
C SER A 43 -3.37 -5.53 13.73
N ILE A 44 -4.09 -6.38 13.01
CA ILE A 44 -3.92 -6.55 11.58
C ILE A 44 -4.47 -5.34 10.83
N VAL A 45 -5.63 -4.83 11.25
CA VAL A 45 -6.19 -3.61 10.67
C VAL A 45 -5.18 -2.47 10.74
N ARG A 46 -4.53 -2.32 11.90
CA ARG A 46 -3.55 -1.28 12.09
C ARG A 46 -2.36 -1.42 11.13
N ARG A 47 -1.82 -2.64 11.02
CA ARG A 47 -0.70 -2.90 10.13
C ARG A 47 -1.07 -2.63 8.67
N ALA A 48 -2.24 -3.10 8.27
CA ALA A 48 -2.72 -2.91 6.91
C ALA A 48 -2.94 -1.43 6.59
N ALA A 49 -3.52 -0.69 7.54
CA ALA A 49 -3.77 0.73 7.34
C ALA A 49 -2.48 1.51 7.17
N ILE A 50 -1.44 1.20 7.97
CA ILE A 50 -0.15 1.86 7.85
C ILE A 50 0.48 1.56 6.49
N ALA A 51 0.49 0.28 6.09
CA ALA A 51 1.09 -0.11 4.82
C ALA A 51 0.34 0.53 3.64
N ALA A 52 -0.99 0.52 3.69
CA ALA A 52 -1.80 1.13 2.63
C ALA A 52 -1.58 2.64 2.55
N TYR A 53 -1.47 3.30 3.68
CA TYR A 53 -1.25 4.74 3.71
C TYR A 53 0.09 5.09 3.07
N GLU A 54 1.15 4.39 3.46
CA GLU A 54 2.47 4.67 2.89
C GLU A 54 2.51 4.39 1.39
N ALA A 55 1.84 3.33 0.95
CA ALA A 55 1.77 3.01 -0.46
C ALA A 55 0.99 4.07 -1.23
N GLU A 56 -0.13 4.53 -0.67
CA GLU A 56 -0.93 5.59 -1.27
C GLU A 56 -0.13 6.88 -1.38
N MET A 57 0.62 7.22 -0.34
CA MET A 57 1.44 8.42 -0.34
C MET A 57 2.52 8.38 -1.41
N ASN A 58 3.10 7.22 -1.66
CA ASN A 58 4.08 7.10 -2.73
C ASN A 58 3.49 7.46 -4.10
N VAL A 59 2.26 7.05 -4.35
CA VAL A 59 1.57 7.43 -5.59
C VAL A 59 1.32 8.92 -5.63
N VAL A 60 0.78 9.47 -4.53
CA VAL A 60 0.45 10.90 -4.46
C VAL A 60 1.69 11.76 -4.67
N MET A 61 2.81 11.36 -4.09
CA MET A 61 4.04 12.17 -4.19
C MET A 61 4.77 12.01 -5.51
N TYR A 62 4.81 10.80 -6.07
CA TYR A 62 5.77 10.52 -7.13
C TYR A 62 5.18 10.01 -8.44
N ALA A 63 3.91 9.66 -8.49
CA ALA A 63 3.32 9.08 -9.69
C ALA A 63 2.27 9.99 -10.31
N ASN A 64 1.90 9.69 -11.55
CA ASN A 64 0.81 10.39 -12.23
C ASN A 64 -0.53 9.84 -11.78
N ARG A 65 -0.59 8.53 -11.59
CA ARG A 65 -1.79 7.84 -11.13
C ARG A 65 -1.40 6.46 -10.62
N GLY A 66 -2.30 5.87 -9.87
CA GLY A 66 -2.10 4.50 -9.41
C GLY A 66 -3.42 3.82 -9.15
N GLU A 67 -3.33 2.54 -8.88
CA GLU A 67 -4.48 1.74 -8.52
C GLU A 67 -4.09 0.81 -7.37
N LEU A 68 -4.93 0.78 -6.34
CA LEU A 68 -4.73 -0.10 -5.22
C LEU A 68 -5.82 -1.16 -5.24
N ALA A 69 -5.42 -2.43 -5.27
CA ALA A 69 -6.35 -3.55 -5.23
C ALA A 69 -6.26 -4.23 -3.87
N LEU A 70 -7.40 -4.34 -3.20
CA LEU A 70 -7.52 -5.01 -1.92
C LEU A 70 -8.20 -6.36 -2.13
N ASN A 71 -7.56 -7.42 -1.67
CA ASN A 71 -8.08 -8.77 -1.82
C ASN A 71 -8.01 -9.46 -0.46
N ILE A 72 -9.16 -9.86 0.08
CA ILE A 72 -9.26 -10.49 1.38
C ILE A 72 -9.80 -11.90 1.22
N THR A 73 -9.08 -12.89 1.73
CA THR A 73 -9.52 -14.28 1.81
C THR A 73 -9.49 -14.70 3.28
N PRO A 74 -10.01 -15.89 3.63
CA PRO A 74 -9.91 -16.33 5.03
C PRO A 74 -8.48 -16.46 5.53
N GLU A 75 -7.52 -16.67 4.64
CA GLU A 75 -6.12 -16.89 5.04
C GLU A 75 -5.30 -15.64 5.08
N LYS A 76 -5.59 -14.68 4.19
CA LYS A 76 -4.71 -13.54 4.08
C LYS A 76 -5.38 -12.34 3.44
N LEU A 77 -4.74 -11.22 3.65
CA LEU A 77 -5.06 -9.94 3.09
C LEU A 77 -3.94 -9.58 2.12
N HIS A 78 -4.28 -9.24 0.89
CA HIS A 78 -3.31 -8.86 -0.12
C HIS A 78 -3.64 -7.46 -0.65
N ILE A 79 -2.68 -6.57 -0.58
CA ILE A 79 -2.79 -5.23 -1.15
C ILE A 79 -1.77 -5.13 -2.28
N LYS A 80 -2.25 -4.84 -3.47
CA LYS A 80 -1.39 -4.63 -4.62
C LYS A 80 -1.55 -3.21 -5.10
N LEU A 81 -0.44 -2.49 -5.15
CA LEU A 81 -0.43 -1.13 -5.65
C LEU A 81 0.39 -1.07 -6.93
N SER A 82 -0.23 -0.54 -7.99
CA SER A 82 0.45 -0.33 -9.27
C SER A 82 0.35 1.14 -9.61
N ASP A 83 1.46 1.75 -10.03
CA ASP A 83 1.42 3.15 -10.40
C ASP A 83 2.07 3.39 -11.77
N GLU A 84 1.74 4.54 -12.35
CA GLU A 84 2.34 5.05 -13.57
C GLU A 84 3.12 6.29 -13.20
N GLY A 85 4.39 6.11 -12.94
CA GLY A 85 5.27 7.19 -12.52
C GLY A 85 6.65 6.99 -13.12
N SER A 86 7.62 7.69 -12.56
CA SER A 86 8.99 7.61 -13.06
C SER A 86 9.70 6.32 -12.70
N GLY A 87 9.12 5.53 -11.81
CA GLY A 87 9.76 4.33 -11.30
C GLY A 87 10.79 4.66 -10.23
N ILE A 88 11.35 3.61 -9.64
CA ILE A 88 12.38 3.73 -8.61
C ILE A 88 13.68 3.29 -9.24
N GLU A 89 14.66 4.19 -9.25
CA GLU A 89 15.94 3.93 -9.89
C GLU A 89 16.78 2.93 -9.10
N ASP A 90 16.78 3.07 -7.79
CA ASP A 90 17.55 2.20 -6.89
C ASP A 90 16.67 1.77 -5.73
N ILE A 91 16.12 0.56 -5.84
CA ILE A 91 15.20 0.04 -4.84
C ILE A 91 15.89 -0.17 -3.49
N ASP A 92 17.14 -0.67 -3.51
CA ASP A 92 17.87 -0.88 -2.26
C ASP A 92 18.03 0.42 -1.50
N LYS A 93 18.35 1.50 -2.22
CA LYS A 93 18.51 2.81 -1.61
C LYS A 93 17.18 3.34 -1.10
N ALA A 94 16.12 3.12 -1.86
CA ALA A 94 14.78 3.57 -1.47
C ALA A 94 14.27 2.84 -0.23
N MET A 95 14.80 1.65 0.05
CA MET A 95 14.42 0.89 1.24
C MET A 95 15.15 1.35 2.49
N GLN A 96 16.13 2.24 2.38
CA GLN A 96 16.85 2.77 3.53
C GLN A 96 16.00 3.82 4.25
N GLU A 97 15.92 3.70 5.57
CA GLU A 97 15.19 4.69 6.37
C GLU A 97 15.86 6.05 6.25
N GLY A 98 15.03 7.07 6.06
CA GLY A 98 15.51 8.44 5.94
C GLY A 98 15.83 8.86 4.51
N TYR A 99 15.97 7.92 3.57
CA TYR A 99 16.21 8.29 2.19
C TYR A 99 14.92 8.82 1.56
N SER A 100 14.99 9.97 0.92
CA SER A 100 13.81 10.56 0.29
C SER A 100 14.21 11.47 -0.87
N THR A 101 13.41 11.43 -1.94
CA THR A 101 13.53 12.36 -3.06
C THR A 101 12.44 13.43 -2.99
N ALA A 102 11.79 13.58 -1.86
CA ALA A 102 10.73 14.57 -1.69
C ALA A 102 11.25 15.98 -1.89
N THR A 103 10.43 16.81 -2.54
CA THR A 103 10.75 18.22 -2.72
C THR A 103 10.51 18.99 -1.43
N ASP A 104 11.03 20.22 -1.36
CA ASP A 104 10.78 21.07 -0.19
C ASP A 104 9.29 21.30 0.02
N GLU A 105 8.55 21.48 -1.07
CA GLU A 105 7.10 21.68 -0.99
C GLU A 105 6.42 20.47 -0.34
N MET A 106 6.80 19.27 -0.74
CA MET A 106 6.25 18.04 -0.17
C MET A 106 6.56 17.94 1.32
N ARG A 107 7.78 18.32 1.71
CA ARG A 107 8.19 18.28 3.11
C ARG A 107 7.42 19.27 3.96
N GLU A 108 7.12 20.44 3.41
CA GLU A 108 6.32 21.43 4.12
C GLU A 108 4.91 20.92 4.37
N LEU A 109 4.40 20.04 3.51
CA LEU A 109 3.09 19.43 3.68
C LEU A 109 3.13 18.21 4.61
N GLY A 110 4.31 17.88 5.14
CA GLY A 110 4.45 16.76 6.06
C GLY A 110 4.78 15.44 5.42
N PHE A 111 5.15 15.44 4.14
CA PHE A 111 5.45 14.21 3.41
C PHE A 111 6.96 14.05 3.20
N GLY A 112 7.36 12.83 2.85
CA GLY A 112 8.71 12.61 2.38
C GLY A 112 9.76 12.42 3.45
N ALA A 113 9.37 11.88 4.60
CA ALA A 113 10.32 11.62 5.67
C ALA A 113 11.26 10.44 5.40
N GLY A 114 11.09 9.74 4.27
CA GLY A 114 11.95 8.62 3.91
C GLY A 114 11.61 7.32 4.62
N MET A 115 10.40 7.21 5.16
CA MET A 115 9.98 6.02 5.90
C MET A 115 8.98 5.16 5.16
N GLY A 116 8.55 5.58 3.95
CA GLY A 116 7.48 4.92 3.22
C GLY A 116 7.68 3.45 2.96
N LEU A 117 8.68 3.11 2.16
CA LEU A 117 8.94 1.71 1.82
C LEU A 117 9.38 0.88 3.04
N PRO A 118 10.29 1.37 3.90
CA PRO A 118 10.62 0.63 5.12
C PRO A 118 9.41 0.38 6.01
N ASN A 119 8.49 1.35 6.13
CA ASN A 119 7.28 1.16 6.92
C ASN A 119 6.35 0.13 6.32
N ILE A 120 6.23 0.09 5.01
CA ILE A 120 5.41 -0.93 4.35
C ILE A 120 5.97 -2.31 4.68
N LYS A 121 7.27 -2.50 4.47
CA LYS A 121 7.92 -3.78 4.70
C LYS A 121 7.78 -4.22 6.17
N LYS A 122 7.94 -3.30 7.08
CA LYS A 122 7.86 -3.57 8.52
C LYS A 122 6.48 -4.09 8.93
N ASN A 123 5.44 -3.64 8.26
CA ASN A 123 4.06 -4.00 8.59
C ASN A 123 3.51 -5.15 7.77
N ALA A 124 4.27 -5.70 6.84
CA ALA A 124 3.84 -6.79 5.98
C ALA A 124 4.46 -8.11 6.44
N ASP A 125 3.75 -9.20 6.23
CA ASP A 125 4.33 -10.53 6.42
C ASP A 125 5.12 -10.92 5.19
N GLU A 126 4.64 -10.53 3.99
CA GLU A 126 5.37 -10.68 2.75
C GLU A 126 5.33 -9.36 2.00
N PHE A 127 6.42 -9.00 1.41
CA PHE A 127 6.56 -7.74 0.70
C PHE A 127 7.36 -7.96 -0.58
N ASP A 128 6.84 -7.44 -1.68
CA ASP A 128 7.53 -7.52 -2.96
C ASP A 128 7.36 -6.20 -3.69
N ILE A 129 8.43 -5.74 -4.32
CA ILE A 129 8.40 -4.50 -5.08
C ILE A 129 9.16 -4.69 -6.38
N SER A 130 8.57 -4.21 -7.47
CA SER A 130 9.23 -4.18 -8.76
C SER A 130 8.99 -2.82 -9.38
N SER A 131 9.97 -2.33 -10.13
CA SER A 131 9.88 -1.00 -10.71
C SER A 131 10.61 -0.98 -12.05
N ILE A 132 10.05 -0.24 -13.00
CA ILE A 132 10.65 -0.03 -14.29
C ILE A 132 10.81 1.46 -14.48
N LYS A 133 12.06 1.91 -14.59
CA LYS A 133 12.36 3.32 -14.75
C LYS A 133 11.62 3.88 -15.96
N GLY A 134 10.94 4.99 -15.77
CA GLY A 134 10.16 5.64 -16.81
C GLY A 134 8.76 5.09 -17.02
N LYS A 135 8.39 4.02 -16.31
CA LYS A 135 7.07 3.41 -16.45
C LYS A 135 6.28 3.39 -15.17
N GLY A 136 6.84 2.88 -14.09
CA GLY A 136 6.13 2.85 -12.82
C GLY A 136 6.60 1.76 -11.89
N THR A 137 5.85 1.58 -10.81
CA THR A 137 6.21 0.70 -9.72
C THR A 137 5.00 -0.16 -9.33
N THR A 138 5.27 -1.41 -8.95
CA THR A 138 4.26 -2.32 -8.40
C THR A 138 4.74 -2.81 -7.05
N VAL A 139 3.88 -2.70 -6.05
CA VAL A 139 4.15 -3.14 -4.68
C VAL A 139 3.11 -4.17 -4.29
N ASN A 140 3.55 -5.29 -3.76
CA ASN A 140 2.66 -6.33 -3.24
C ASN A 140 2.89 -6.47 -1.74
N ILE A 141 1.82 -6.44 -0.97
CA ILE A 141 1.83 -6.50 0.48
C ILE A 141 0.90 -7.63 0.91
N VAL A 142 1.42 -8.58 1.68
CA VAL A 142 0.61 -9.69 2.19
C VAL A 142 0.67 -9.69 3.71
N ILE A 143 -0.50 -9.79 4.34
CA ILE A 143 -0.61 -9.93 5.79
C ILE A 143 -1.49 -11.16 6.05
N TYR A 144 -0.97 -12.12 6.80
CA TYR A 144 -1.72 -13.33 7.11
C TYR A 144 -2.75 -13.07 8.19
N LEU A 145 -3.96 -13.59 7.99
CA LEU A 145 -5.07 -13.37 8.91
C LEU A 145 -5.13 -14.43 10.01
N ASN A 146 -4.77 -15.64 9.66
CA ASN A 146 -4.79 -16.73 10.63
C ASN A 146 -3.41 -16.91 11.24
N GLN A 147 -3.13 -16.12 12.27
CA GLN A 147 -1.81 -16.10 12.89
C GLN A 147 -1.47 -17.39 13.60
N THR A 148 -2.48 -18.12 14.07
CA THR A 148 -2.21 -19.36 14.81
C THR A 148 -1.60 -20.44 13.94
N GLU A 149 -1.82 -20.39 12.64
CA GLU A 149 -1.28 -21.39 11.73
C GLU A 149 0.15 -21.13 11.32
N LYS A 150 0.67 -19.98 11.70
CA LYS A 150 2.04 -19.62 11.33
C LYS A 150 3.10 -20.16 12.26
N LYS A 151 2.68 -20.76 13.32
CA LYS A 151 3.60 -21.27 14.34
C LYS A 151 4.41 -22.47 13.89
#